data_e5c92c5fcc22c7c0e6f269748c849d76
#
_entry.id   e5c92c5fcc22c7c0e6f269748c849d76
#
_cell.length_a   1.000
_cell.length_b   1.000
_cell.length_c   1.000
_cell.angle_alpha   90.00
_cell.angle_beta   90.00
_cell.angle_gamma   90.00
#
_symmetry.space_group_name_H-M   'P 1'
#
loop_
_entity.id
_entity.type
_entity.pdbx_description
1 polymer ?
#
loop_
_entity_poly.entity_id
_entity_poly.type
_entity_poly.pdbx_seq_one_letter_code
_entity_poly.pdbx_strand_id
1 'polypeptide(L)'
;MKFWMVAVFLLGFSVVRAEVEREYILLSGGPSLEEWEKYKAEPHDRWWGNFIRAARVRIQEIQKKTPGAQITWLVHRPSYQRRGSRQDKSDILGNITSVRDKYGVNLVWFDQGQEVIDYLNQGKPRDRVKIANFEFYGHSNRACFMFDYSNEIDSGSKSWLHESELSRIHRGLFTRDAFIKSWGCHSGESMTKKWRRATGKKMIGAIGKTDYANGHLRNWVPGLSQGSRWGG
;
A
#
# COMPACT_ATOMS: atom_id res chain seq x y z
N MET A 1 -59.38 20.33 45.83
CA MET A 1 -58.68 19.42 44.94
C MET A 1 -57.40 20.02 44.48
N LYS A 2 -56.23 19.53 44.93
CA LYS A 2 -54.91 20.01 44.52
C LYS A 2 -54.38 19.04 43.47
N PHE A 3 -54.26 19.50 42.23
CA PHE A 3 -53.58 18.76 41.15
C PHE A 3 -52.06 18.89 41.28
N TRP A 4 -51.38 17.76 41.50
CA TRP A 4 -49.92 17.70 41.41
C TRP A 4 -49.53 17.39 39.94
N MET A 5 -48.86 18.32 39.29
CA MET A 5 -48.22 18.08 37.99
C MET A 5 -46.86 17.41 38.23
N VAL A 6 -46.74 16.16 37.78
CA VAL A 6 -45.46 15.43 37.76
C VAL A 6 -44.74 15.81 36.45
N ALA A 7 -43.63 16.56 36.55
CA ALA A 7 -42.78 16.83 35.43
C ALA A 7 -41.82 15.63 35.21
N VAL A 8 -42.01 14.91 34.11
CA VAL A 8 -41.10 13.83 33.70
C VAL A 8 -39.93 14.45 32.94
N PHE A 9 -38.73 14.49 33.55
CA PHE A 9 -37.48 14.87 32.88
C PHE A 9 -37.00 13.69 32.05
N LEU A 10 -37.16 13.74 30.75
CA LEU A 10 -36.49 12.84 29.80
C LEU A 10 -35.00 13.25 29.65
N LEU A 11 -34.12 12.56 30.35
CA LEU A 11 -32.71 12.64 30.17
C LEU A 11 -32.36 11.99 28.82
N GLY A 12 -32.17 12.83 27.79
CA GLY A 12 -31.68 12.42 26.49
C GLY A 12 -30.20 12.02 26.61
N PHE A 13 -29.88 10.74 26.62
CA PHE A 13 -28.53 10.24 26.47
C PHE A 13 -28.12 10.45 25.03
N SER A 14 -27.33 11.51 24.78
CA SER A 14 -26.58 11.67 23.52
C SER A 14 -25.49 10.61 23.51
N VAL A 15 -25.66 9.55 22.74
CA VAL A 15 -24.60 8.59 22.46
C VAL A 15 -23.58 9.30 21.57
N VAL A 16 -22.53 9.84 22.16
CA VAL A 16 -21.36 10.34 21.42
C VAL A 16 -20.72 9.11 20.76
N ARG A 17 -21.02 8.91 19.49
CA ARG A 17 -20.36 7.88 18.70
C ARG A 17 -18.89 8.30 18.54
N ALA A 18 -17.97 7.58 19.16
CA ALA A 18 -16.56 7.84 19.01
C ALA A 18 -16.20 7.80 17.51
N GLU A 19 -15.58 8.87 17.02
CA GLU A 19 -15.12 8.95 15.63
C GLU A 19 -14.08 7.84 15.40
N VAL A 20 -14.29 7.07 14.34
CA VAL A 20 -13.39 5.96 13.99
C VAL A 20 -12.06 6.55 13.52
N GLU A 21 -10.98 6.20 14.17
CA GLU A 21 -9.62 6.59 13.76
C GLU A 21 -9.29 6.05 12.37
N ARG A 22 -8.52 6.81 11.61
CA ARG A 22 -8.22 6.52 10.20
C ARG A 22 -6.73 6.30 10.00
N GLU A 23 -6.37 5.14 9.46
CA GLU A 23 -5.01 4.80 9.08
C GLU A 23 -4.84 4.82 7.56
N TYR A 24 -3.71 5.37 7.12
CA TYR A 24 -3.29 5.43 5.71
C TYR A 24 -2.11 4.50 5.52
N ILE A 25 -2.30 3.42 4.77
CA ILE A 25 -1.28 2.39 4.54
C ILE A 25 -0.71 2.55 3.14
N LEU A 26 0.62 2.64 3.06
CA LEU A 26 1.39 2.54 1.84
C LEU A 26 2.23 1.26 1.90
N LEU A 27 2.23 0.48 0.82
CA LEU A 27 2.94 -0.79 0.72
C LEU A 27 3.94 -0.68 -0.44
N SER A 28 5.23 -0.79 -0.15
CA SER A 28 6.29 -0.78 -1.15
C SER A 28 6.92 -2.16 -1.28
N GLY A 29 6.79 -2.75 -2.46
CA GLY A 29 7.61 -3.89 -2.88
C GLY A 29 9.03 -3.44 -3.20
N GLY A 30 9.91 -4.39 -3.43
CA GLY A 30 11.29 -4.13 -3.73
C GLY A 30 11.61 -3.99 -5.22
N PRO A 31 12.76 -3.39 -5.54
CA PRO A 31 13.28 -3.32 -6.89
C PRO A 31 13.77 -4.68 -7.37
N SER A 32 13.77 -4.90 -8.66
CA SER A 32 14.51 -6.02 -9.24
C SER A 32 16.03 -5.78 -9.14
N LEU A 33 16.80 -6.86 -9.18
CA LEU A 33 18.25 -6.75 -9.36
C LEU A 33 18.57 -6.29 -10.78
N GLU A 34 19.59 -5.45 -10.93
CA GLU A 34 19.99 -4.91 -12.22
C GLU A 34 20.41 -6.01 -13.20
N GLU A 35 21.00 -7.09 -12.70
CA GLU A 35 21.34 -8.27 -13.48
C GLU A 35 20.15 -8.90 -14.22
N TRP A 36 18.94 -8.77 -13.66
CA TRP A 36 17.69 -9.21 -14.30
C TRP A 36 17.23 -8.27 -15.40
N GLU A 37 17.44 -6.97 -15.21
CA GLU A 37 17.07 -5.97 -16.19
C GLU A 37 17.82 -6.14 -17.53
N LYS A 38 19.00 -6.77 -17.51
CA LYS A 38 19.79 -7.06 -18.71
C LYS A 38 19.08 -8.02 -19.67
N TYR A 39 18.23 -8.88 -19.15
CA TYR A 39 17.50 -9.88 -19.95
C TYR A 39 16.11 -9.42 -20.40
N LYS A 40 15.70 -8.23 -20.02
CA LYS A 40 14.42 -7.65 -20.42
C LYS A 40 14.60 -6.82 -21.69
N ALA A 41 13.63 -6.97 -22.63
CA ALA A 41 13.62 -6.13 -23.84
C ALA A 41 13.51 -4.64 -23.51
N GLU A 42 12.79 -4.30 -22.45
CA GLU A 42 12.65 -2.93 -21.94
C GLU A 42 13.05 -2.88 -20.47
N PRO A 43 14.30 -2.57 -20.13
CA PRO A 43 14.72 -2.38 -18.73
C PRO A 43 13.98 -1.20 -18.11
N HIS A 44 13.37 -1.41 -16.94
CA HIS A 44 12.49 -0.41 -16.33
C HIS A 44 12.76 -0.11 -14.85
N ASP A 45 13.59 -0.92 -14.18
CA ASP A 45 13.83 -0.76 -12.74
C ASP A 45 15.32 -0.58 -12.41
N ARG A 46 15.99 0.23 -13.22
CA ARG A 46 17.42 0.53 -13.06
C ARG A 46 17.73 1.28 -11.77
N TRP A 47 16.76 2.02 -11.24
CA TRP A 47 16.95 2.80 -10.03
C TRP A 47 16.12 2.21 -8.89
N TRP A 48 16.79 1.85 -7.81
CA TRP A 48 16.17 1.22 -6.64
C TRP A 48 15.07 2.08 -5.97
N GLY A 49 15.16 3.39 -6.12
CA GLY A 49 14.30 4.34 -5.42
C GLY A 49 12.93 4.60 -6.04
N ASN A 50 12.58 3.98 -7.17
CA ASN A 50 11.33 4.28 -7.90
C ASN A 50 10.08 4.14 -7.02
N PHE A 51 9.90 3.00 -6.35
CA PHE A 51 8.74 2.75 -5.49
C PHE A 51 8.78 3.55 -4.19
N ILE A 52 9.97 3.72 -3.64
CA ILE A 52 10.21 4.53 -2.43
C ILE A 52 9.88 5.99 -2.68
N ARG A 53 10.32 6.55 -3.81
CA ARG A 53 10.05 7.95 -4.16
C ARG A 53 8.56 8.20 -4.40
N ALA A 54 7.89 7.30 -5.12
CA ALA A 54 6.46 7.39 -5.34
C ALA A 54 5.68 7.36 -4.01
N ALA A 55 5.99 6.41 -3.13
CA ALA A 55 5.40 6.33 -1.80
C ALA A 55 5.68 7.59 -0.95
N ARG A 56 6.92 8.12 -0.98
CA ARG A 56 7.29 9.36 -0.30
C ARG A 56 6.46 10.56 -0.76
N VAL A 57 6.28 10.72 -2.06
CA VAL A 57 5.43 11.80 -2.61
C VAL A 57 4.01 11.65 -2.11
N ARG A 58 3.51 10.43 -2.07
CA ARG A 58 2.17 10.16 -1.55
C ARG A 58 2.03 10.45 -0.06
N ILE A 59 3.06 10.17 0.74
CA ILE A 59 3.13 10.57 2.16
C ILE A 59 2.94 12.09 2.28
N GLN A 60 3.69 12.87 1.50
CA GLN A 60 3.58 14.34 1.50
C GLN A 60 2.17 14.82 1.13
N GLU A 61 1.55 14.21 0.11
CA GLU A 61 0.19 14.55 -0.31
C GLU A 61 -0.84 14.25 0.79
N ILE A 62 -0.72 13.09 1.45
CA ILE A 62 -1.62 12.72 2.55
C ILE A 62 -1.47 13.70 3.70
N GLN A 63 -0.24 14.01 4.14
CA GLN A 63 0.02 14.94 5.23
C GLN A 63 -0.46 16.35 4.93
N LYS A 64 -0.33 16.79 3.67
CA LYS A 64 -0.85 18.09 3.22
C LYS A 64 -2.38 18.16 3.25
N LYS A 65 -3.06 17.07 2.86
CA LYS A 65 -4.54 17.00 2.81
C LYS A 65 -5.16 16.69 4.18
N THR A 66 -4.45 15.96 4.99
CA THR A 66 -4.92 15.49 6.31
C THR A 66 -3.78 15.66 7.32
N PRO A 67 -3.59 16.87 7.86
CA PRO A 67 -2.61 17.11 8.91
C PRO A 67 -2.84 16.16 10.10
N GLY A 68 -1.78 15.55 10.61
CA GLY A 68 -1.87 14.57 11.69
C GLY A 68 -2.32 13.15 11.27
N ALA A 69 -2.42 12.88 9.96
CA ALA A 69 -2.78 11.55 9.46
C ALA A 69 -1.87 10.45 10.03
N GLN A 70 -2.46 9.38 10.55
CA GLN A 70 -1.71 8.18 10.95
C GLN A 70 -1.30 7.40 9.70
N ILE A 71 -0.05 7.56 9.28
CA ILE A 71 0.49 6.91 8.08
C ILE A 71 1.38 5.75 8.51
N THR A 72 1.08 4.56 7.98
CA THR A 72 1.96 3.38 8.06
C THR A 72 2.51 3.05 6.69
N TRP A 73 3.82 2.87 6.64
CA TRP A 73 4.53 2.52 5.44
C TRP A 73 5.18 1.15 5.59
N LEU A 74 4.60 0.13 4.93
CA LEU A 74 5.16 -1.22 4.89
C LEU A 74 6.16 -1.29 3.74
N VAL A 75 7.37 -1.76 4.02
CA VAL A 75 8.45 -1.84 3.01
C VAL A 75 9.10 -3.22 3.06
N HIS A 76 9.26 -3.85 1.90
CA HIS A 76 9.90 -5.16 1.80
C HIS A 76 11.40 -5.05 2.03
N ARG A 77 11.87 -5.50 3.19
CA ARG A 77 13.27 -5.34 3.63
C ARG A 77 14.28 -6.12 2.80
N PRO A 78 14.11 -7.44 2.54
CA PRO A 78 15.17 -8.25 1.94
C PRO A 78 15.59 -7.79 0.55
N SER A 79 14.65 -7.32 -0.28
CA SER A 79 14.97 -6.86 -1.63
C SER A 79 15.85 -5.60 -1.64
N TYR A 80 15.53 -4.61 -0.78
CA TYR A 80 16.32 -3.39 -0.66
C TYR A 80 17.68 -3.66 -0.04
N GLN A 81 17.75 -4.54 0.97
CA GLN A 81 19.02 -4.96 1.57
C GLN A 81 19.92 -5.63 0.53
N ARG A 82 19.36 -6.55 -0.24
CA ARG A 82 20.10 -7.26 -1.30
C ARG A 82 20.56 -6.31 -2.39
N ARG A 83 19.69 -5.40 -2.85
CA ARG A 83 20.04 -4.39 -3.84
C ARG A 83 21.19 -3.51 -3.36
N GLY A 84 21.12 -3.00 -2.13
CA GLY A 84 22.15 -2.16 -1.55
C GLY A 84 23.49 -2.88 -1.40
N SER A 85 23.48 -4.14 -0.95
CA SER A 85 24.74 -4.90 -0.76
C SER A 85 25.36 -5.40 -2.05
N ARG A 86 24.56 -5.84 -3.02
CA ARG A 86 25.06 -6.47 -4.25
C ARG A 86 25.39 -5.48 -5.35
N GLN A 87 24.58 -4.46 -5.58
CA GLN A 87 24.67 -3.60 -6.76
C GLN A 87 25.02 -2.15 -6.44
N ASP A 88 24.17 -1.47 -5.70
CA ASP A 88 24.35 -0.03 -5.47
C ASP A 88 25.45 0.29 -4.46
N LYS A 89 25.95 -0.72 -3.72
CA LYS A 89 26.99 -0.57 -2.68
C LYS A 89 26.70 0.61 -1.73
N SER A 90 25.46 0.74 -1.32
CA SER A 90 24.97 1.86 -0.52
C SER A 90 24.01 1.38 0.57
N ASP A 91 23.89 2.17 1.64
CA ASP A 91 22.93 1.94 2.72
C ASP A 91 21.53 2.36 2.30
N ILE A 92 20.88 1.53 1.48
CA ILE A 92 19.52 1.78 1.03
C ILE A 92 18.53 1.74 2.19
N LEU A 93 18.71 0.84 3.17
CA LEU A 93 17.81 0.76 4.32
C LEU A 93 17.89 2.03 5.18
N GLY A 94 19.09 2.57 5.40
CA GLY A 94 19.28 3.85 6.07
C GLY A 94 18.62 5.00 5.30
N ASN A 95 18.73 5.02 3.97
CA ASN A 95 18.06 6.01 3.13
C ASN A 95 16.53 5.93 3.25
N ILE A 96 15.94 4.72 3.30
CA ILE A 96 14.50 4.54 3.50
C ILE A 96 14.11 4.98 4.92
N THR A 97 14.91 4.63 5.92
CA THR A 97 14.71 5.04 7.32
C THR A 97 14.72 6.57 7.46
N SER A 98 15.59 7.27 6.74
CA SER A 98 15.63 8.73 6.74
C SER A 98 14.33 9.38 6.22
N VAL A 99 13.63 8.73 5.30
CA VAL A 99 12.29 9.16 4.86
C VAL A 99 11.28 9.02 5.99
N ARG A 100 11.29 7.89 6.71
CA ARG A 100 10.47 7.70 7.92
C ARG A 100 10.68 8.85 8.91
N ASP A 101 11.94 9.15 9.23
CA ASP A 101 12.30 10.16 10.22
C ASP A 101 11.88 11.57 9.79
N LYS A 102 12.13 11.89 8.52
CA LYS A 102 11.76 13.19 7.95
C LYS A 102 10.27 13.45 7.98
N TYR A 103 9.44 12.45 7.73
CA TYR A 103 7.99 12.61 7.63
C TYR A 103 7.22 12.11 8.86
N GLY A 104 7.90 11.55 9.86
CA GLY A 104 7.28 11.07 11.09
C GLY A 104 6.26 9.97 10.86
N VAL A 105 6.50 9.07 9.89
CA VAL A 105 5.59 7.97 9.58
C VAL A 105 5.97 6.69 10.32
N ASN A 106 5.01 5.80 10.55
CA ASN A 106 5.28 4.48 11.09
C ASN A 106 5.84 3.57 9.98
N LEU A 107 7.14 3.29 10.01
CA LEU A 107 7.78 2.35 9.07
C LEU A 107 7.72 0.94 9.63
N VAL A 108 7.14 0.03 8.87
CA VAL A 108 7.08 -1.40 9.18
C VAL A 108 7.82 -2.17 8.08
N TRP A 109 8.91 -2.83 8.46
CA TRP A 109 9.62 -3.75 7.59
C TRP A 109 8.88 -5.09 7.55
N PHE A 110 8.80 -5.69 6.37
CA PHE A 110 8.28 -7.05 6.21
C PHE A 110 9.16 -7.85 5.26
N ASP A 111 9.16 -9.16 5.41
CA ASP A 111 9.97 -10.09 4.63
C ASP A 111 9.09 -11.00 3.74
N GLN A 112 7.84 -11.28 4.15
CA GLN A 112 6.92 -12.17 3.45
C GLN A 112 5.52 -11.57 3.29
N GLY A 113 4.81 -11.99 2.24
CA GLY A 113 3.45 -11.51 1.97
C GLY A 113 2.45 -11.76 3.09
N GLN A 114 2.67 -12.83 3.89
CA GLN A 114 1.84 -13.12 5.05
C GLN A 114 1.86 -11.99 6.07
N GLU A 115 3.02 -11.38 6.32
CA GLU A 115 3.16 -10.29 7.28
C GLU A 115 2.34 -9.05 6.88
N VAL A 116 2.15 -8.83 5.57
CA VAL A 116 1.25 -7.78 5.08
C VAL A 116 -0.20 -8.09 5.47
N ILE A 117 -0.66 -9.34 5.29
CA ILE A 117 -2.00 -9.76 5.70
C ILE A 117 -2.17 -9.62 7.22
N ASP A 118 -1.18 -10.05 7.98
CA ASP A 118 -1.19 -9.98 9.45
C ASP A 118 -1.25 -8.52 9.92
N TYR A 119 -0.48 -7.64 9.29
CA TYR A 119 -0.55 -6.21 9.61
C TYR A 119 -1.93 -5.62 9.26
N LEU A 120 -2.48 -5.93 8.09
CA LEU A 120 -3.82 -5.46 7.73
C LEU A 120 -4.85 -5.88 8.77
N ASN A 121 -4.79 -7.13 9.23
CA ASN A 121 -5.75 -7.68 10.16
C ASN A 121 -5.54 -7.21 11.61
N GLN A 122 -4.29 -7.10 12.07
CA GLN A 122 -3.96 -7.00 13.50
C GLN A 122 -2.94 -5.89 13.84
N GLY A 123 -2.37 -5.21 12.85
CA GLY A 123 -1.34 -4.18 13.10
C GLY A 123 -1.83 -2.98 13.92
N LYS A 124 -3.14 -2.80 14.03
CA LYS A 124 -3.84 -1.84 14.88
C LYS A 124 -5.11 -2.49 15.45
N PRO A 125 -5.70 -1.96 16.54
CA PRO A 125 -7.01 -2.40 17.04
C PRO A 125 -8.10 -2.02 16.01
N ARG A 126 -8.41 -2.96 15.11
CA ARG A 126 -9.25 -2.74 13.93
C ARG A 126 -10.73 -2.48 14.21
N ASP A 127 -11.16 -2.66 15.43
CA ASP A 127 -12.45 -2.19 15.93
C ASP A 127 -12.52 -0.66 15.99
N ARG A 128 -11.44 0.02 16.36
CA ARG A 128 -11.31 1.47 16.52
C ARG A 128 -10.59 2.18 15.37
N VAL A 129 -9.53 1.56 14.83
CA VAL A 129 -8.69 2.15 13.78
C VAL A 129 -8.96 1.46 12.43
N LYS A 130 -9.65 2.15 11.53
CA LYS A 130 -9.97 1.63 10.20
C LYS A 130 -9.00 2.13 9.13
N ILE A 131 -8.78 1.30 8.12
CA ILE A 131 -7.93 1.64 6.98
C ILE A 131 -8.71 2.55 6.03
N ALA A 132 -8.29 3.81 5.92
CA ALA A 132 -8.87 4.80 5.03
C ALA A 132 -8.18 4.86 3.66
N ASN A 133 -6.92 4.39 3.60
CA ASN A 133 -6.14 4.36 2.37
C ASN A 133 -5.26 3.11 2.36
N PHE A 134 -5.21 2.42 1.22
CA PHE A 134 -4.25 1.35 0.96
C PHE A 134 -3.72 1.50 -0.46
N GLU A 135 -2.42 1.74 -0.60
CA GLU A 135 -1.79 1.89 -1.91
C GLU A 135 -0.54 1.01 -2.02
N PHE A 136 -0.48 0.22 -3.08
CA PHE A 136 0.67 -0.62 -3.40
C PHE A 136 1.54 0.01 -4.48
N TYR A 137 2.84 0.08 -4.22
CA TYR A 137 3.90 0.52 -5.13
C TYR A 137 4.90 -0.62 -5.31
N GLY A 138 5.05 -1.14 -6.50
CA GLY A 138 5.91 -2.29 -6.74
C GLY A 138 5.62 -3.01 -8.05
N HIS A 139 6.38 -4.06 -8.28
CA HIS A 139 6.12 -5.00 -9.36
C HIS A 139 4.83 -5.79 -9.10
N SER A 140 4.09 -6.06 -10.14
CA SER A 140 2.96 -6.97 -10.09
C SER A 140 2.68 -7.61 -11.45
N ASN A 141 1.92 -8.68 -11.40
CA ASN A 141 1.25 -9.25 -12.54
C ASN A 141 -0.27 -9.27 -12.29
N ARG A 142 -1.02 -9.95 -13.15
CA ARG A 142 -2.49 -10.03 -13.03
C ARG A 142 -3.00 -10.58 -11.70
N ALA A 143 -2.20 -11.45 -11.05
CA ALA A 143 -2.62 -12.22 -9.87
C ALA A 143 -1.80 -11.96 -8.61
N CYS A 144 -0.63 -11.30 -8.70
CA CYS A 144 0.29 -11.12 -7.57
C CYS A 144 0.78 -9.69 -7.43
N PHE A 145 0.91 -9.22 -6.20
CA PHE A 145 1.88 -8.20 -5.84
C PHE A 145 3.21 -8.90 -5.58
N MET A 146 4.24 -8.54 -6.33
CA MET A 146 5.57 -9.16 -6.25
C MET A 146 6.48 -8.26 -5.42
N PHE A 147 6.92 -8.76 -4.26
CA PHE A 147 7.71 -7.95 -3.33
C PHE A 147 9.21 -8.12 -3.52
N ASP A 148 9.65 -9.29 -3.97
CA ASP A 148 11.05 -9.58 -4.24
C ASP A 148 11.21 -10.14 -5.66
N TYR A 149 11.47 -9.26 -6.60
CA TYR A 149 11.67 -9.62 -8.01
C TYR A 149 13.15 -9.93 -8.28
N SER A 150 13.68 -10.95 -7.62
CA SER A 150 15.11 -11.29 -7.65
C SER A 150 15.40 -12.79 -7.69
N ASN A 151 14.49 -13.61 -8.22
CA ASN A 151 14.77 -15.03 -8.44
C ASN A 151 15.78 -15.17 -9.59
N GLU A 152 16.93 -15.76 -9.28
CA GLU A 152 18.07 -15.89 -10.20
C GLU A 152 17.88 -17.01 -11.24
N ILE A 153 16.89 -17.88 -11.08
CA ILE A 153 16.69 -19.05 -11.97
C ILE A 153 15.69 -18.73 -13.06
N ASP A 154 14.54 -18.19 -12.70
CA ASP A 154 13.39 -18.04 -13.60
C ASP A 154 12.81 -16.62 -13.65
N SER A 155 13.53 -15.64 -13.14
CA SER A 155 13.09 -14.25 -13.05
C SER A 155 11.78 -14.05 -12.26
N GLY A 156 11.40 -15.03 -11.43
CA GLY A 156 10.22 -14.95 -10.60
C GLY A 156 10.43 -14.12 -9.34
N SER A 157 9.38 -13.91 -8.60
CA SER A 157 9.42 -13.27 -7.29
C SER A 157 9.65 -14.31 -6.20
N LYS A 158 10.51 -13.97 -5.22
CA LYS A 158 10.73 -14.80 -4.02
C LYS A 158 9.75 -14.49 -2.89
N SER A 159 9.11 -13.34 -2.95
CA SER A 159 8.09 -12.94 -1.97
C SER A 159 6.97 -12.21 -2.70
N TRP A 160 5.74 -12.61 -2.45
CA TRP A 160 4.55 -12.07 -3.11
C TRP A 160 3.33 -12.15 -2.21
N LEU A 161 2.28 -11.43 -2.62
CA LEU A 161 0.92 -11.64 -2.16
C LEU A 161 0.07 -12.06 -3.36
N HIS A 162 -0.35 -13.32 -3.39
CA HIS A 162 -1.17 -13.86 -4.46
C HIS A 162 -2.66 -13.60 -4.22
N GLU A 163 -3.44 -13.47 -5.29
CA GLU A 163 -4.87 -13.18 -5.19
C GLU A 163 -5.69 -14.26 -4.45
N SER A 164 -5.20 -15.50 -4.38
CA SER A 164 -5.84 -16.59 -3.61
C SER A 164 -5.74 -16.36 -2.09
N GLU A 165 -4.76 -15.59 -1.62
CA GLU A 165 -4.52 -15.33 -0.22
C GLU A 165 -5.37 -14.17 0.31
N LEU A 166 -5.95 -13.36 -0.58
CA LEU A 166 -6.74 -12.19 -0.20
C LEU A 166 -7.95 -12.53 0.67
N SER A 167 -8.49 -13.76 0.57
CA SER A 167 -9.59 -14.23 1.43
C SER A 167 -9.23 -14.28 2.91
N ARG A 168 -7.94 -14.23 3.26
CA ARG A 168 -7.42 -14.17 4.64
C ARG A 168 -7.46 -12.76 5.23
N ILE A 169 -7.73 -11.74 4.41
CA ILE A 169 -7.95 -10.36 4.87
C ILE A 169 -9.37 -10.27 5.44
N HIS A 170 -9.48 -9.85 6.70
CA HIS A 170 -10.77 -9.76 7.37
C HIS A 170 -11.65 -8.68 6.73
N ARG A 171 -12.94 -8.95 6.66
CA ARG A 171 -13.91 -7.94 6.22
C ARG A 171 -14.09 -6.87 7.30
N GLY A 172 -14.44 -5.66 6.88
CA GLY A 172 -14.72 -4.57 7.81
C GLY A 172 -13.49 -3.81 8.32
N LEU A 173 -12.28 -4.10 7.82
CA LEU A 173 -11.06 -3.36 8.16
C LEU A 173 -11.03 -1.93 7.61
N PHE A 174 -11.69 -1.72 6.48
CA PHE A 174 -11.63 -0.48 5.72
C PHE A 174 -12.78 0.46 6.09
N THR A 175 -12.52 1.77 6.05
CA THR A 175 -13.59 2.77 6.14
C THR A 175 -14.56 2.65 4.96
N ARG A 176 -15.75 3.25 5.09
CA ARG A 176 -16.76 3.21 4.02
C ARG A 176 -16.23 3.81 2.71
N ASP A 177 -15.49 4.89 2.81
CA ASP A 177 -14.92 5.72 1.76
C ASP A 177 -13.44 5.43 1.46
N ALA A 178 -12.94 4.27 1.88
CA ALA A 178 -11.54 3.90 1.71
C ALA A 178 -11.07 4.02 0.24
N PHE A 179 -9.94 4.69 0.04
CA PHE A 179 -9.25 4.73 -1.24
C PHE A 179 -8.24 3.57 -1.32
N ILE A 180 -8.39 2.72 -2.33
CA ILE A 180 -7.54 1.53 -2.50
C ILE A 180 -7.04 1.49 -3.93
N LYS A 181 -5.71 1.50 -4.10
CA LYS A 181 -5.09 1.51 -5.43
C LYS A 181 -3.82 0.68 -5.48
N SER A 182 -3.65 -0.04 -6.56
CA SER A 182 -2.38 -0.65 -6.95
C SER A 182 -1.76 0.14 -8.09
N TRP A 183 -0.51 0.53 -7.90
CA TRP A 183 0.32 1.16 -8.90
C TRP A 183 1.23 0.15 -9.62
N GLY A 184 0.99 -1.15 -9.42
CA GLY A 184 1.68 -2.24 -10.11
C GLY A 184 1.03 -2.58 -11.45
N CYS A 185 1.83 -3.16 -12.36
CA CYS A 185 1.40 -3.60 -13.69
C CYS A 185 0.33 -4.70 -13.60
N HIS A 186 -0.62 -4.71 -14.52
CA HIS A 186 -1.63 -5.77 -14.73
C HIS A 186 -2.54 -6.08 -13.52
N SER A 187 -2.41 -5.37 -12.40
CA SER A 187 -3.19 -5.63 -11.18
C SER A 187 -4.69 -5.37 -11.34
N GLY A 188 -5.10 -4.61 -12.36
CA GLY A 188 -6.50 -4.37 -12.71
C GLY A 188 -7.21 -5.53 -13.41
N GLU A 189 -6.48 -6.56 -13.85
CA GLU A 189 -7.04 -7.62 -14.68
C GLU A 189 -7.74 -8.72 -13.87
N SER A 190 -7.12 -9.21 -12.79
CA SER A 190 -7.69 -10.22 -11.90
C SER A 190 -7.71 -9.79 -10.42
N MET A 191 -6.59 -9.31 -9.90
CA MET A 191 -6.41 -8.95 -8.49
C MET A 191 -7.52 -8.02 -7.97
N THR A 192 -7.95 -7.01 -8.74
CA THR A 192 -9.01 -6.08 -8.31
C THR A 192 -10.35 -6.77 -8.06
N LYS A 193 -10.71 -7.74 -8.90
CA LYS A 193 -11.96 -8.50 -8.74
C LYS A 193 -11.91 -9.39 -7.50
N LYS A 194 -10.77 -10.05 -7.28
CA LYS A 194 -10.54 -10.90 -6.09
C LYS A 194 -10.47 -10.08 -4.81
N TRP A 195 -9.81 -8.92 -4.86
CA TRP A 195 -9.78 -7.97 -3.76
C TRP A 195 -11.18 -7.54 -3.33
N ARG A 196 -12.02 -7.13 -4.30
CA ARG A 196 -13.41 -6.73 -4.02
C ARG A 196 -14.21 -7.88 -3.41
N ARG A 197 -14.03 -9.10 -3.89
CA ARG A 197 -14.71 -10.29 -3.35
C ARG A 197 -14.29 -10.56 -1.91
N ALA A 198 -13.00 -10.44 -1.60
CA ALA A 198 -12.45 -10.71 -0.27
C ALA A 198 -12.84 -9.62 0.73
N THR A 199 -12.62 -8.36 0.42
CA THR A 199 -12.70 -7.24 1.35
C THR A 199 -14.04 -6.48 1.30
N GLY A 200 -14.81 -6.65 0.24
CA GLY A 200 -16.02 -5.84 -0.05
C GLY A 200 -15.70 -4.43 -0.57
N LYS A 201 -14.43 -4.09 -0.83
CA LYS A 201 -13.98 -2.77 -1.28
C LYS A 201 -13.44 -2.81 -2.70
N LYS A 202 -13.72 -1.77 -3.48
CA LYS A 202 -13.09 -1.59 -4.79
C LYS A 202 -11.61 -1.31 -4.62
N MET A 203 -10.81 -1.88 -5.52
CA MET A 203 -9.41 -1.51 -5.72
C MET A 203 -9.23 -1.03 -7.17
N ILE A 204 -8.53 0.07 -7.36
CA ILE A 204 -8.12 0.54 -8.68
C ILE A 204 -6.79 -0.12 -9.02
N GLY A 205 -6.65 -0.65 -10.23
CA GLY A 205 -5.39 -1.26 -10.71
C GLY A 205 -5.21 -1.03 -12.21
N ALA A 206 -3.99 -1.18 -12.70
CA ALA A 206 -3.69 -1.05 -14.13
C ALA A 206 -4.14 -2.30 -14.90
N ILE A 207 -4.87 -2.10 -15.98
CA ILE A 207 -5.01 -3.07 -17.06
C ILE A 207 -3.92 -2.72 -18.07
N GLY A 208 -2.91 -3.58 -18.16
CA GLY A 208 -1.66 -3.29 -18.84
C GLY A 208 -0.57 -2.80 -17.86
N LYS A 209 0.41 -2.07 -18.36
CA LYS A 209 1.62 -1.69 -17.62
C LYS A 209 1.51 -0.30 -16.97
N THR A 210 2.20 -0.14 -15.85
CA THR A 210 2.46 1.16 -15.21
C THR A 210 3.87 1.64 -15.56
N ASP A 211 4.07 2.96 -15.50
CA ASP A 211 5.34 3.61 -15.79
C ASP A 211 5.84 4.40 -14.58
N TYR A 212 6.97 3.97 -14.05
CA TYR A 212 7.74 4.66 -13.02
C TYR A 212 8.96 5.40 -13.59
N ALA A 213 9.44 5.01 -14.78
CA ALA A 213 10.68 5.54 -15.36
C ALA A 213 10.58 7.04 -15.64
N ASN A 214 9.42 7.51 -16.09
CA ASN A 214 9.17 8.91 -16.38
C ASN A 214 8.54 9.67 -15.19
N GLY A 215 8.77 9.22 -13.99
CA GLY A 215 8.21 9.84 -12.77
C GLY A 215 8.53 11.32 -12.64
N HIS A 216 9.74 11.75 -13.04
CA HIS A 216 10.17 13.15 -13.01
C HIS A 216 9.25 14.09 -13.83
N LEU A 217 8.62 13.59 -14.88
CA LEU A 217 7.65 14.36 -15.70
C LEU A 217 6.28 14.49 -15.03
N ARG A 218 6.02 13.71 -13.98
CA ARG A 218 4.73 13.61 -13.29
C ARG A 218 4.84 13.82 -11.77
N ASN A 219 5.79 14.63 -11.34
CA ASN A 219 6.06 14.85 -9.91
C ASN A 219 6.21 13.54 -9.12
N TRP A 220 6.80 12.53 -9.74
CA TRP A 220 7.02 11.18 -9.20
C TRP A 220 5.75 10.37 -8.89
N VAL A 221 4.59 10.80 -9.37
CA VAL A 221 3.39 9.97 -9.38
C VAL A 221 3.49 8.96 -10.53
N PRO A 222 3.36 7.64 -10.27
CA PRO A 222 3.41 6.65 -11.34
C PRO A 222 2.31 6.88 -12.38
N GLY A 223 2.63 6.64 -13.64
CA GLY A 223 1.69 6.75 -14.75
C GLY A 223 1.28 5.39 -15.31
N LEU A 224 0.57 5.44 -16.43
CA LEU A 224 0.29 4.29 -17.27
C LEU A 224 1.20 4.32 -18.50
N SER A 225 1.68 3.15 -18.92
CA SER A 225 2.33 3.00 -20.23
C SER A 225 1.30 3.13 -21.34
N GLN A 226 1.76 3.42 -22.54
CA GLN A 226 0.90 3.53 -23.73
C GLN A 226 0.03 2.29 -23.90
N GLY A 227 -1.24 2.45 -24.25
CA GLY A 227 -2.21 1.37 -24.42
C GLY A 227 -2.78 0.79 -23.12
N SER A 228 -2.31 1.26 -21.95
CA SER A 228 -2.82 0.83 -20.65
C SER A 228 -3.92 1.77 -20.13
N ARG A 229 -4.78 1.24 -19.22
CA ARG A 229 -5.85 2.03 -18.57
C ARG A 229 -6.05 1.61 -17.13
N TRP A 230 -6.66 2.47 -16.33
CA TRP A 230 -7.10 2.10 -14.99
C TRP A 230 -8.39 1.28 -15.06
N GLY A 231 -8.48 0.24 -14.20
CA GLY A 231 -9.66 -0.60 -14.01
C GLY A 231 -9.91 -0.84 -12.51
N GLY A 232 -11.08 -1.43 -12.14
CA GLY A 232 -11.46 -1.77 -10.76
C GLY A 232 -12.94 -1.67 -10.48
#